data_76d0f466228dda2d10cb3304485bfa4c
#
_entry.id   76d0f466228dda2d10cb3304485bfa4c
#
_cell.length_a   1.000
_cell.length_b   1.000
_cell.length_c   1.000
_cell.angle_alpha   90.00
_cell.angle_beta   90.00
_cell.angle_gamma   90.00
#
_symmetry.space_group_name_H-M   'P 1'
#
loop_
_entity.id
_entity.type
_entity.pdbx_description
1 polymer ?
#
loop_
_entity_poly.entity_id
_entity_poly.type
_entity_poly.pdbx_seq_one_letter_code
_entity_poly.pdbx_strand_id
1 'polypeptide(L)'
;MKVHTLDIDSSERDTNVYTHASNYVVTLKEPIYDVTQIRLISARIPTVQLTTCSTNKTFSIHDSGAPNDLIEITLNETNYTNGTALASDLDTLMQPPATCIDEVVFDTDTQALTFSNTTAASSNTFSFKFFDGTNGYLSNVALATPHQVMGFSSKNPVESDSIVSGAINLEGPNSLILRMTSGSDEFTKTVYSTSPFYTGHILLNGTDVMNFRGADDPLTHEFYKGPQKYVKDIKIEFFYMSHGRLIPYDFRNQDHILKFEITCSTDKLEGLPKVPLDVVEKELPPPMSIPEIVEDVYKWKVEYISIGIIVFIGLILLSIMKRKPKIIV
;
A
#
# COMPACT_ATOMS: atom_id res chain seq x y z
N MET A 1 -26.51 -11.48 -17.66
CA MET A 1 -25.53 -10.50 -17.18
C MET A 1 -26.29 -9.33 -16.59
N LYS A 2 -26.07 -9.02 -15.33
CA LYS A 2 -26.72 -7.93 -14.61
C LYS A 2 -25.68 -6.81 -14.45
N VAL A 3 -26.08 -5.58 -14.70
CA VAL A 3 -25.20 -4.41 -14.64
C VAL A 3 -25.76 -3.44 -13.59
N HIS A 4 -24.90 -3.02 -12.68
CA HIS A 4 -25.19 -2.00 -11.68
C HIS A 4 -24.31 -0.78 -11.94
N THR A 5 -24.88 0.41 -11.78
CA THR A 5 -24.11 1.65 -11.70
C THR A 5 -23.97 2.04 -10.24
N LEU A 6 -22.76 2.33 -9.82
CA LEU A 6 -22.44 2.79 -8.47
C LEU A 6 -21.82 4.18 -8.57
N ASP A 7 -22.53 5.17 -8.05
CA ASP A 7 -22.05 6.53 -7.89
C ASP A 7 -21.52 6.71 -6.47
N ILE A 8 -20.29 7.17 -6.35
CA ILE A 8 -19.61 7.42 -5.09
C ILE A 8 -19.25 8.90 -5.03
N ASP A 9 -19.85 9.62 -4.11
CA ASP A 9 -19.49 10.99 -3.77
C ASP A 9 -18.71 10.99 -2.43
N SER A 10 -17.49 11.46 -2.44
CA SER A 10 -16.67 11.49 -1.23
C SER A 10 -17.20 12.43 -0.15
N SER A 11 -18.10 13.37 -0.51
CA SER A 11 -18.76 14.26 0.45
C SER A 11 -19.72 13.52 1.38
N GLU A 12 -20.21 12.34 0.98
CA GLU A 12 -21.10 11.49 1.77
C GLU A 12 -20.36 10.63 2.81
N ARG A 13 -19.02 10.68 2.85
CA ARG A 13 -18.24 9.94 3.86
C ARG A 13 -18.52 10.45 5.27
N ASP A 14 -18.41 9.58 6.26
CA ASP A 14 -18.42 10.02 7.66
C ASP A 14 -17.09 10.75 7.99
N THR A 15 -17.13 12.07 8.00
CA THR A 15 -15.97 12.92 8.25
C THR A 15 -15.40 12.81 9.66
N ASN A 16 -16.16 12.28 10.64
CA ASN A 16 -15.66 12.00 11.98
C ASN A 16 -14.73 10.78 12.01
N VAL A 17 -14.94 9.82 11.09
CA VAL A 17 -14.14 8.61 10.97
C VAL A 17 -13.07 8.77 9.88
N TYR A 18 -13.45 9.34 8.75
CA TYR A 18 -12.61 9.52 7.57
C TYR A 18 -12.37 11.00 7.30
N THR A 19 -11.36 11.57 7.92
CA THR A 19 -11.02 13.00 7.82
C THR A 19 -10.59 13.40 6.41
N HIS A 20 -9.94 12.48 5.67
CA HIS A 20 -9.41 12.76 4.34
C HIS A 20 -10.22 12.08 3.24
N ALA A 21 -10.52 12.81 2.17
CA ALA A 21 -11.19 12.28 0.99
C ALA A 21 -10.35 11.26 0.21
N SER A 22 -9.05 11.14 0.51
CA SER A 22 -8.17 10.15 -0.10
C SER A 22 -8.24 8.75 0.51
N ASN A 23 -8.96 8.56 1.62
CA ASN A 23 -9.06 7.24 2.27
C ASN A 23 -10.36 7.15 3.08
N TYR A 24 -11.33 6.42 2.56
CA TYR A 24 -12.62 6.23 3.21
C TYR A 24 -13.28 4.92 2.81
N VAL A 25 -14.32 4.51 3.54
CA VAL A 25 -15.11 3.31 3.26
C VAL A 25 -16.53 3.72 2.90
N VAL A 26 -17.05 3.12 1.84
CA VAL A 26 -18.44 3.19 1.40
C VAL A 26 -19.11 1.87 1.76
N THR A 27 -20.18 1.94 2.57
CA THR A 27 -21.01 0.76 2.88
C THR A 27 -22.29 0.79 2.05
N LEU A 28 -22.45 -0.21 1.20
CA LEU A 28 -23.66 -0.35 0.38
C LEU A 28 -24.85 -0.76 1.24
N LYS A 29 -26.04 -0.21 0.98
CA LYS A 29 -27.28 -0.63 1.67
C LYS A 29 -27.57 -2.10 1.43
N GLU A 30 -27.42 -2.53 0.18
CA GLU A 30 -27.56 -3.91 -0.25
C GLU A 30 -26.25 -4.41 -0.85
N PRO A 31 -25.79 -5.59 -0.50
CA PRO A 31 -24.57 -6.16 -1.07
C PRO A 31 -24.77 -6.50 -2.56
N ILE A 32 -23.71 -6.38 -3.33
CA ILE A 32 -23.67 -6.81 -4.74
C ILE A 32 -23.01 -8.17 -4.78
N TYR A 33 -23.66 -9.14 -5.45
CA TYR A 33 -23.19 -10.52 -5.52
C TYR A 33 -22.64 -10.86 -6.90
N ASP A 34 -21.73 -11.84 -6.93
CA ASP A 34 -21.19 -12.46 -8.14
C ASP A 34 -20.63 -11.45 -9.14
N VAL A 35 -19.85 -10.50 -8.65
CA VAL A 35 -19.21 -9.45 -9.45
C VAL A 35 -18.14 -10.06 -10.35
N THR A 36 -18.30 -9.92 -11.66
CA THR A 36 -17.34 -10.41 -12.67
C THR A 36 -16.42 -9.33 -13.18
N GLN A 37 -16.88 -8.06 -13.17
CA GLN A 37 -16.13 -6.95 -13.70
C GLN A 37 -16.48 -5.65 -12.96
N ILE A 38 -15.49 -4.80 -12.75
CA ILE A 38 -15.65 -3.43 -12.27
C ILE A 38 -14.97 -2.51 -13.27
N ARG A 39 -15.68 -1.46 -13.71
CA ARG A 39 -15.18 -0.48 -14.65
C ARG A 39 -15.43 0.93 -14.14
N LEU A 40 -14.41 1.77 -14.13
CA LEU A 40 -14.58 3.20 -13.89
C LEU A 40 -15.08 3.85 -15.20
N ILE A 41 -16.32 4.35 -15.21
CA ILE A 41 -16.94 4.96 -16.41
C ILE A 41 -16.63 6.44 -16.48
N SER A 42 -16.69 7.14 -15.35
CA SER A 42 -16.32 8.54 -15.27
C SER A 42 -15.89 8.90 -13.86
N ALA A 43 -15.08 9.95 -13.75
CA ALA A 43 -14.75 10.55 -12.47
C ALA A 43 -14.51 12.04 -12.60
N ARG A 44 -14.84 12.78 -11.55
CA ARG A 44 -14.45 14.17 -11.39
C ARG A 44 -13.57 14.29 -10.16
N ILE A 45 -12.30 14.60 -10.37
CA ILE A 45 -11.26 14.54 -9.36
C ILE A 45 -10.55 15.90 -9.31
N PRO A 46 -10.51 16.59 -8.16
CA PRO A 46 -9.72 17.80 -8.01
C PRO A 46 -8.22 17.48 -7.98
N THR A 47 -7.43 18.22 -8.73
CA THR A 47 -5.97 18.10 -8.81
C THR A 47 -5.30 19.24 -8.06
N VAL A 48 -5.57 19.28 -6.76
CA VAL A 48 -5.25 20.43 -5.88
C VAL A 48 -4.06 20.18 -4.95
N GLN A 49 -3.42 19.03 -5.07
CA GLN A 49 -2.24 18.74 -4.27
C GLN A 49 -1.13 19.75 -4.58
N LEU A 50 -0.57 20.33 -3.53
CA LEU A 50 0.56 21.27 -3.69
C LEU A 50 1.81 20.51 -4.16
N THR A 51 2.69 21.21 -4.87
CA THR A 51 4.00 20.70 -5.30
C THR A 51 4.81 20.21 -4.09
N THR A 52 4.84 21.01 -3.03
CA THR A 52 5.31 20.61 -1.70
C THR A 52 4.14 20.58 -0.74
N CYS A 53 3.89 19.43 -0.14
CA CYS A 53 2.78 19.19 0.76
C CYS A 53 3.23 18.38 1.99
N SER A 54 2.32 18.12 2.91
CA SER A 54 2.59 17.40 4.16
C SER A 54 3.28 16.04 3.95
N THR A 55 3.10 15.42 2.78
CA THR A 55 3.64 14.08 2.50
C THR A 55 5.03 14.08 1.87
N ASN A 56 5.53 15.23 1.36
CA ASN A 56 6.80 15.28 0.62
C ASN A 56 7.70 16.48 0.93
N LYS A 57 7.42 17.26 1.99
CA LYS A 57 8.15 18.53 2.27
C LYS A 57 9.44 18.36 3.06
N THR A 58 9.68 17.21 3.70
CA THR A 58 10.80 17.05 4.65
C THR A 58 11.87 16.12 4.10
N PHE A 59 13.12 16.47 4.32
CA PHE A 59 14.30 15.68 3.97
C PHE A 59 15.45 15.99 4.93
N SER A 60 16.55 15.24 4.84
CA SER A 60 17.74 15.46 5.67
C SER A 60 18.97 15.79 4.83
N ILE A 61 19.88 16.55 5.42
CA ILE A 61 21.20 16.88 4.90
C ILE A 61 22.23 16.33 5.86
N HIS A 62 23.30 15.72 5.33
CA HIS A 62 24.53 15.45 6.05
C HIS A 62 25.50 16.59 5.76
N ASP A 63 26.08 17.20 6.80
CA ASP A 63 27.08 18.25 6.74
C ASP A 63 28.36 17.73 7.42
N SER A 64 29.50 17.78 6.73
CA SER A 64 30.77 17.29 7.28
C SER A 64 31.28 18.14 8.46
N GLY A 65 30.78 19.36 8.62
CA GLY A 65 31.01 20.22 9.79
C GLY A 65 30.21 19.78 11.02
N ALA A 66 29.14 19.00 10.82
CA ALA A 66 28.32 18.41 11.86
C ALA A 66 28.19 16.89 11.64
N PRO A 67 29.26 16.10 11.66
CA PRO A 67 29.33 14.76 11.09
C PRO A 67 28.46 13.71 11.77
N ASN A 68 27.95 13.98 12.96
CA ASN A 68 27.15 13.03 13.73
C ASN A 68 25.66 13.28 13.65
N ASP A 69 25.24 14.38 13.05
CA ASP A 69 23.84 14.81 13.04
C ASP A 69 23.32 14.94 11.60
N LEU A 70 22.16 14.31 11.34
CA LEU A 70 21.37 14.61 10.16
C LEU A 70 20.57 15.88 10.45
N ILE A 71 20.80 16.89 9.64
CA ILE A 71 20.07 18.16 9.72
C ILE A 71 18.76 17.99 8.95
N GLU A 72 17.63 18.14 9.61
CA GLU A 72 16.32 18.05 8.98
C GLU A 72 15.90 19.41 8.43
N ILE A 73 15.52 19.42 7.16
CA ILE A 73 14.99 20.58 6.45
C ILE A 73 13.54 20.33 6.09
N THR A 74 12.68 21.28 6.38
CA THR A 74 11.25 21.22 6.03
C THR A 74 10.88 22.41 5.18
N LEU A 75 10.47 22.15 3.93
CA LEU A 75 9.97 23.15 3.00
C LEU A 75 8.59 23.66 3.39
N ASN A 76 8.24 24.83 2.91
CA ASN A 76 6.89 25.36 3.04
C ASN A 76 5.91 24.56 2.16
N GLU A 77 4.68 24.38 2.64
CA GLU A 77 3.60 23.77 1.85
C GLU A 77 3.07 24.78 0.83
N THR A 78 3.49 24.67 -0.42
CA THR A 78 3.15 25.65 -1.45
C THR A 78 3.27 25.07 -2.87
N ASN A 79 2.72 25.80 -3.83
CA ASN A 79 3.03 25.68 -5.26
C ASN A 79 4.06 26.76 -5.61
N TYR A 80 5.28 26.34 -5.92
CA TYR A 80 6.29 27.27 -6.40
C TYR A 80 5.94 27.72 -7.83
N THR A 81 5.95 29.00 -8.06
CA THR A 81 5.59 29.59 -9.37
C THR A 81 6.69 29.37 -10.43
N ASN A 82 7.93 29.23 -10.00
CA ASN A 82 9.11 28.98 -10.82
C ASN A 82 10.28 28.47 -9.98
N GLY A 83 11.37 28.07 -10.64
CA GLY A 83 12.56 27.55 -9.97
C GLY A 83 13.29 28.58 -9.12
N THR A 84 13.22 29.89 -9.49
CA THR A 84 13.83 30.96 -8.69
C THR A 84 13.15 31.10 -7.32
N ALA A 85 11.81 30.95 -7.27
CA ALA A 85 11.08 30.99 -5.99
C ALA A 85 11.45 29.78 -5.10
N LEU A 86 11.58 28.59 -5.69
CA LEU A 86 12.07 27.41 -4.99
C LEU A 86 13.50 27.59 -4.48
N ALA A 87 14.41 28.11 -5.33
CA ALA A 87 15.79 28.36 -4.94
C ALA A 87 15.88 29.32 -3.76
N SER A 88 15.12 30.43 -3.80
CA SER A 88 15.09 31.42 -2.72
C SER A 88 14.58 30.87 -1.39
N ASP A 89 13.59 30.00 -1.42
CA ASP A 89 13.07 29.34 -0.21
C ASP A 89 14.11 28.35 0.35
N LEU A 90 14.71 27.53 -0.50
CA LEU A 90 15.79 26.61 -0.14
C LEU A 90 17.01 27.36 0.41
N ASP A 91 17.42 28.42 -0.23
CA ASP A 91 18.55 29.28 0.20
C ASP A 91 18.30 29.79 1.62
N THR A 92 17.10 30.32 1.88
CA THR A 92 16.73 30.84 3.21
C THR A 92 16.75 29.74 4.29
N LEU A 93 16.31 28.53 3.95
CA LEU A 93 16.20 27.42 4.91
C LEU A 93 17.55 26.74 5.19
N MET A 94 18.47 26.75 4.24
CA MET A 94 19.75 26.05 4.32
C MET A 94 20.93 26.90 4.77
N GLN A 95 20.82 28.22 4.66
CA GLN A 95 21.95 29.14 5.02
C GLN A 95 22.48 28.90 6.43
N PRO A 96 23.76 29.18 6.66
CA PRO A 96 24.35 29.10 7.99
C PRO A 96 23.61 29.96 9.03
N PRO A 97 23.42 29.48 10.28
CA PRO A 97 24.08 28.32 10.85
C PRO A 97 23.36 26.96 10.64
N ALA A 98 22.29 26.90 9.82
CA ALA A 98 21.53 25.69 9.64
C ALA A 98 22.35 24.56 8.97
N THR A 99 23.03 24.89 7.85
CA THR A 99 23.94 23.97 7.15
C THR A 99 25.16 24.73 6.66
N CYS A 100 26.15 24.02 6.05
CA CYS A 100 27.28 24.67 5.38
C CYS A 100 26.92 25.18 3.97
N ILE A 101 25.71 25.01 3.49
CA ILE A 101 25.25 25.51 2.20
C ILE A 101 24.96 27.01 2.34
N ASP A 102 25.71 27.84 1.65
CA ASP A 102 25.61 29.31 1.73
C ASP A 102 25.02 29.96 0.46
N GLU A 103 24.79 29.17 -0.59
CA GLU A 103 24.18 29.64 -1.83
C GLU A 103 23.36 28.56 -2.53
N VAL A 104 22.14 28.93 -2.93
CA VAL A 104 21.28 28.10 -3.80
C VAL A 104 20.84 28.91 -5.01
N VAL A 105 21.29 28.50 -6.20
CA VAL A 105 21.01 29.20 -7.46
C VAL A 105 20.20 28.33 -8.39
N PHE A 106 19.21 28.93 -9.06
CA PHE A 106 18.45 28.28 -10.13
C PHE A 106 18.94 28.76 -11.48
N ASP A 107 19.33 27.83 -12.33
CA ASP A 107 19.68 28.07 -13.72
C ASP A 107 18.45 27.90 -14.63
N THR A 108 18.06 28.97 -15.30
CA THR A 108 16.88 28.97 -16.20
C THR A 108 17.09 28.20 -17.49
N ASP A 109 18.33 28.02 -17.95
CA ASP A 109 18.63 27.35 -19.20
C ASP A 109 18.59 25.83 -19.03
N THR A 110 19.13 25.33 -17.94
CA THR A 110 19.16 23.89 -17.60
C THR A 110 18.01 23.45 -16.73
N GLN A 111 17.23 24.38 -16.17
CA GLN A 111 16.17 24.14 -15.19
C GLN A 111 16.67 23.39 -13.93
N ALA A 112 17.94 23.59 -13.58
CA ALA A 112 18.62 22.91 -12.49
C ALA A 112 18.86 23.84 -11.30
N LEU A 113 18.99 23.27 -10.11
CA LEU A 113 19.44 23.95 -8.89
C LEU A 113 20.91 23.62 -8.65
N THR A 114 21.71 24.65 -8.33
CA THR A 114 23.08 24.50 -7.84
C THR A 114 23.11 24.89 -6.36
N PHE A 115 23.60 23.97 -5.55
CA PHE A 115 23.82 24.16 -4.11
C PHE A 115 25.31 24.25 -3.89
N SER A 116 25.78 25.27 -3.18
CA SER A 116 27.21 25.55 -3.01
C SER A 116 27.54 25.94 -1.57
N ASN A 117 28.72 25.49 -1.13
CA ASN A 117 29.46 26.07 -0.02
C ASN A 117 30.59 26.94 -0.61
N THR A 118 30.34 28.25 -0.74
CA THR A 118 31.29 29.19 -1.34
C THR A 118 32.23 29.81 -0.31
N THR A 119 31.98 29.59 0.99
CA THR A 119 32.74 30.15 2.07
C THR A 119 34.15 29.54 2.13
N ALA A 120 35.13 30.26 1.62
CA ALA A 120 36.53 29.85 1.53
C ALA A 120 37.19 29.46 2.90
N ALA A 121 36.53 29.78 4.00
CA ALA A 121 37.02 29.47 5.35
C ALA A 121 36.61 28.04 5.83
N SER A 122 35.68 27.37 5.17
CA SER A 122 35.26 26.02 5.51
C SER A 122 35.42 25.11 4.29
N SER A 123 36.17 24.01 4.47
CA SER A 123 36.27 22.92 3.49
C SER A 123 35.15 21.89 3.69
N ASN A 124 34.03 22.30 4.30
CA ASN A 124 32.94 21.39 4.60
C ASN A 124 32.23 20.97 3.31
N THR A 125 31.92 19.71 3.26
CA THR A 125 31.11 19.07 2.20
C THR A 125 29.75 18.72 2.74
N PHE A 126 28.78 18.56 1.85
CA PHE A 126 27.42 18.15 2.22
C PHE A 126 26.87 17.09 1.28
N SER A 127 25.83 16.39 1.73
CA SER A 127 25.07 15.44 0.90
C SER A 127 23.61 15.43 1.32
N PHE A 128 22.72 15.42 0.33
CA PHE A 128 21.29 15.20 0.58
C PHE A 128 21.02 13.74 0.87
N LYS A 129 20.27 13.47 1.94
CA LYS A 129 19.95 12.11 2.41
C LYS A 129 18.52 11.71 2.01
N PHE A 130 18.25 11.66 0.71
CA PHE A 130 16.93 11.29 0.18
C PHE A 130 16.64 9.79 0.34
N PHE A 131 17.66 8.92 0.42
CA PHE A 131 17.46 7.50 0.56
C PHE A 131 17.42 7.05 2.01
N ASP A 132 18.37 7.45 2.83
CA ASP A 132 18.59 6.99 4.21
C ASP A 132 18.31 8.05 5.30
N GLY A 133 17.90 9.26 4.91
CA GLY A 133 17.49 10.33 5.82
C GLY A 133 16.02 10.27 6.25
N THR A 134 15.56 11.38 6.84
CA THR A 134 14.15 11.55 7.24
C THR A 134 13.21 11.38 6.04
N ASN A 135 12.17 10.59 6.20
CA ASN A 135 11.23 10.18 5.13
C ASN A 135 11.90 9.49 3.92
N GLY A 136 13.15 9.12 4.06
CA GLY A 136 13.95 8.49 3.02
C GLY A 136 13.44 7.11 2.61
N TYR A 137 13.85 6.67 1.42
CA TYR A 137 13.33 5.45 0.77
C TYR A 137 13.83 4.14 1.39
N LEU A 138 14.81 4.19 2.29
CA LEU A 138 15.22 3.03 3.10
C LEU A 138 14.16 2.70 4.17
N SER A 139 13.44 3.70 4.69
CA SER A 139 12.40 3.50 5.70
C SER A 139 11.06 3.07 5.06
N ASN A 140 10.18 2.46 5.85
CA ASN A 140 8.89 1.94 5.38
C ASN A 140 7.72 2.89 5.72
N VAL A 141 7.95 4.20 5.64
CA VAL A 141 6.93 5.22 5.89
C VAL A 141 6.15 5.57 4.62
N ALA A 142 4.88 5.95 4.77
CA ALA A 142 4.03 6.38 3.66
C ALA A 142 4.22 7.89 3.34
N LEU A 143 5.48 8.34 3.37
CA LEU A 143 5.89 9.71 3.08
C LEU A 143 7.00 9.69 2.01
N ALA A 144 7.21 10.81 1.35
CA ALA A 144 8.27 11.00 0.39
C ALA A 144 9.17 12.18 0.82
N THR A 145 10.29 12.33 0.13
CA THR A 145 11.13 13.53 0.20
C THR A 145 10.85 14.41 -1.01
N PRO A 146 11.20 15.71 -1.00
CA PRO A 146 10.99 16.62 -2.12
C PRO A 146 12.02 16.44 -3.26
N HIS A 147 12.73 15.31 -3.31
CA HIS A 147 13.81 15.07 -4.26
C HIS A 147 13.42 15.34 -5.72
N GLN A 148 12.20 14.92 -6.15
CA GLN A 148 11.72 15.18 -7.52
C GLN A 148 11.48 16.68 -7.78
N VAL A 149 10.90 17.38 -6.78
CA VAL A 149 10.70 18.85 -6.86
C VAL A 149 12.03 19.55 -7.04
N MET A 150 13.06 19.09 -6.32
CA MET A 150 14.42 19.63 -6.38
C MET A 150 15.26 19.10 -7.56
N GLY A 151 14.70 18.23 -8.41
CA GLY A 151 15.41 17.69 -9.57
C GLY A 151 16.37 16.53 -9.25
N PHE A 152 16.24 15.87 -8.11
CA PHE A 152 17.06 14.72 -7.72
C PHE A 152 16.34 13.38 -7.91
N SER A 153 17.14 12.32 -7.96
CA SER A 153 16.65 10.95 -7.80
C SER A 153 16.43 10.64 -6.32
N SER A 154 15.78 9.50 -6.04
CA SER A 154 15.60 9.01 -4.66
C SER A 154 16.90 8.52 -3.98
N LYS A 155 18.03 8.52 -4.69
CA LYS A 155 19.34 8.17 -4.15
C LYS A 155 20.02 9.40 -3.55
N ASN A 156 20.88 9.17 -2.57
CA ASN A 156 21.74 10.24 -2.09
C ASN A 156 22.73 10.66 -3.19
N PRO A 157 22.86 11.94 -3.50
CA PRO A 157 23.97 12.42 -4.34
C PRO A 157 25.29 12.21 -3.62
N VAL A 158 26.38 12.21 -4.39
CA VAL A 158 27.72 12.13 -3.84
C VAL A 158 28.01 13.40 -3.03
N GLU A 159 28.63 13.22 -1.88
CA GLU A 159 29.03 14.33 -1.01
C GLU A 159 30.05 15.24 -1.71
N SER A 160 29.81 16.54 -1.67
CA SER A 160 30.63 17.58 -2.33
C SER A 160 30.44 18.92 -1.63
N ASP A 161 31.29 19.88 -1.97
CA ASP A 161 31.14 21.31 -1.66
C ASP A 161 30.21 22.04 -2.63
N SER A 162 29.91 21.39 -3.77
CA SER A 162 28.92 21.86 -4.75
C SER A 162 28.17 20.67 -5.35
N ILE A 163 26.84 20.76 -5.38
CA ILE A 163 25.96 19.73 -5.94
C ILE A 163 24.98 20.39 -6.91
N VAL A 164 24.93 19.87 -8.13
CA VAL A 164 23.98 20.33 -9.16
C VAL A 164 22.89 19.29 -9.33
N SER A 165 21.63 19.71 -9.30
CA SER A 165 20.49 18.84 -9.56
C SER A 165 20.30 18.54 -11.05
N GLY A 166 19.39 17.63 -11.40
CA GLY A 166 18.75 17.61 -12.71
C GLY A 166 17.67 18.69 -12.82
N ALA A 167 16.85 18.62 -13.86
CA ALA A 167 15.73 19.54 -14.02
C ALA A 167 14.72 19.38 -12.87
N ILE A 168 14.30 20.50 -12.29
CA ILE A 168 13.26 20.53 -11.24
C ILE A 168 11.90 20.14 -11.80
N ASN A 169 11.04 19.59 -10.93
CA ASN A 169 9.66 19.29 -11.28
C ASN A 169 8.69 20.05 -10.37
N LEU A 170 8.08 21.09 -10.91
CA LEU A 170 7.08 21.91 -10.22
C LEU A 170 5.62 21.54 -10.59
N GLU A 171 5.42 20.60 -11.50
CA GLU A 171 4.08 20.18 -11.94
C GLU A 171 3.40 19.23 -10.95
N GLY A 172 4.17 18.60 -10.06
CA GLY A 172 3.66 17.61 -9.12
C GLY A 172 3.51 16.22 -9.73
N PRO A 173 2.64 15.36 -9.17
CA PRO A 173 2.46 13.99 -9.66
C PRO A 173 1.74 13.94 -11.01
N ASN A 174 2.26 13.13 -11.94
CA ASN A 174 1.69 12.96 -13.30
C ASN A 174 0.49 11.99 -13.34
N SER A 175 0.31 11.20 -12.31
CA SER A 175 -0.78 10.22 -12.24
C SER A 175 -1.26 10.03 -10.82
N LEU A 176 -2.53 9.71 -10.73
CA LEU A 176 -3.23 9.35 -9.51
C LEU A 176 -3.54 7.85 -9.54
N ILE A 177 -3.28 7.15 -8.46
CA ILE A 177 -3.61 5.74 -8.31
C ILE A 177 -4.87 5.62 -7.47
N LEU A 178 -5.93 5.11 -8.09
CA LEU A 178 -7.14 4.71 -7.40
C LEU A 178 -7.00 3.24 -7.01
N ARG A 179 -7.13 2.95 -5.73
CA ARG A 179 -7.15 1.59 -5.19
C ARG A 179 -8.47 1.35 -4.47
N MET A 180 -9.12 0.24 -4.83
CA MET A 180 -10.31 -0.24 -4.14
C MET A 180 -10.01 -1.58 -3.48
N THR A 181 -10.50 -1.75 -2.25
CA THR A 181 -10.44 -3.01 -1.51
C THR A 181 -11.81 -3.30 -0.93
N SER A 182 -12.13 -4.58 -0.78
CA SER A 182 -13.34 -5.00 -0.07
C SER A 182 -12.97 -5.59 1.28
N GLY A 183 -13.56 -5.04 2.36
CA GLY A 183 -13.43 -5.58 3.72
C GLY A 183 -14.48 -6.63 4.06
N SER A 184 -15.45 -6.87 3.15
CA SER A 184 -16.61 -7.72 3.39
C SER A 184 -16.43 -9.16 2.90
N ASP A 185 -15.26 -9.56 2.46
CA ASP A 185 -15.00 -10.96 2.10
C ASP A 185 -14.89 -11.81 3.37
N GLU A 186 -16.01 -12.41 3.77
CA GLU A 186 -16.09 -13.28 4.94
C GLU A 186 -15.32 -14.60 4.77
N PHE A 187 -15.01 -15.00 3.54
CA PHE A 187 -14.31 -16.24 3.22
C PHE A 187 -12.79 -16.08 3.18
N THR A 188 -12.29 -14.88 2.95
CA THR A 188 -10.85 -14.57 3.04
C THR A 188 -10.49 -13.94 4.38
N LYS A 189 -11.14 -14.32 5.45
CA LYS A 189 -10.69 -13.98 6.82
C LYS A 189 -9.33 -14.56 7.18
N THR A 190 -8.37 -14.48 6.30
CA THR A 190 -7.02 -14.27 6.75
C THR A 190 -6.94 -12.81 7.17
N VAL A 191 -6.70 -12.60 8.45
CA VAL A 191 -6.65 -11.34 9.18
C VAL A 191 -5.78 -10.25 8.50
N TYR A 192 -5.15 -10.55 7.37
CA TYR A 192 -4.18 -9.73 6.66
C TYR A 192 -4.50 -9.49 5.17
N SER A 193 -5.62 -9.98 4.65
CA SER A 193 -5.90 -9.83 3.22
C SER A 193 -6.66 -8.54 2.93
N THR A 194 -5.95 -7.43 2.90
CA THR A 194 -6.37 -6.21 2.19
C THR A 194 -5.93 -6.29 0.73
N SER A 195 -6.23 -7.40 0.05
CA SER A 195 -5.93 -7.52 -1.36
C SER A 195 -6.78 -6.54 -2.15
N PRO A 196 -6.17 -5.66 -2.97
CA PRO A 196 -6.93 -4.77 -3.82
C PRO A 196 -7.66 -5.60 -4.88
N PHE A 197 -8.98 -5.41 -5.02
CA PHE A 197 -9.73 -6.00 -6.11
C PHE A 197 -9.84 -5.08 -7.34
N TYR A 198 -9.44 -3.82 -7.19
CA TYR A 198 -9.34 -2.85 -8.27
C TYR A 198 -8.18 -1.90 -8.01
N THR A 199 -7.35 -1.69 -9.01
CA THR A 199 -6.31 -0.66 -8.99
C THR A 199 -6.19 -0.06 -10.38
N GLY A 200 -6.37 1.25 -10.49
CA GLY A 200 -6.30 1.97 -11.75
C GLY A 200 -5.41 3.20 -11.64
N HIS A 201 -4.68 3.51 -12.71
CA HIS A 201 -3.95 4.76 -12.85
C HIS A 201 -4.81 5.75 -13.64
N ILE A 202 -4.98 6.95 -13.12
CA ILE A 202 -5.63 8.07 -13.78
C ILE A 202 -4.56 9.10 -14.10
N LEU A 203 -4.37 9.37 -15.38
CA LEU A 203 -3.36 10.35 -15.82
C LEU A 203 -3.88 11.77 -15.52
N LEU A 204 -3.03 12.57 -14.90
CA LEU A 204 -3.34 13.96 -14.59
C LEU A 204 -2.89 14.85 -15.76
N ASN A 205 -3.72 15.83 -16.09
CA ASN A 205 -3.50 16.70 -17.25
C ASN A 205 -3.15 18.15 -16.88
N GLY A 206 -2.74 18.37 -15.63
CA GLY A 206 -2.29 19.69 -15.16
C GLY A 206 -3.42 20.74 -14.99
N THR A 207 -4.68 20.34 -15.05
CA THR A 207 -5.82 21.23 -14.76
C THR A 207 -6.27 21.09 -13.30
N ASP A 208 -6.92 22.11 -12.75
CA ASP A 208 -7.40 22.10 -11.35
C ASP A 208 -8.44 21.01 -11.07
N VAL A 209 -9.13 20.53 -12.10
CA VAL A 209 -10.10 19.45 -12.01
C VAL A 209 -9.95 18.51 -13.18
N MET A 210 -9.64 17.26 -12.88
CA MET A 210 -9.59 16.18 -13.85
C MET A 210 -11.00 15.61 -14.07
N ASN A 211 -11.48 15.64 -15.32
CA ASN A 211 -12.69 14.93 -15.74
C ASN A 211 -12.28 13.67 -16.52
N PHE A 212 -12.22 12.55 -15.81
CA PHE A 212 -11.93 11.24 -16.39
C PHE A 212 -13.15 10.70 -17.15
N ARG A 213 -12.89 10.12 -18.32
CA ARG A 213 -13.89 9.43 -19.14
C ARG A 213 -13.39 8.06 -19.53
N GLY A 214 -14.03 7.02 -19.05
CA GLY A 214 -13.65 5.63 -19.31
C GLY A 214 -13.82 5.17 -20.76
N ALA A 215 -14.39 6.02 -21.65
CA ALA A 215 -14.42 5.76 -23.09
C ALA A 215 -13.05 6.01 -23.74
N ASP A 216 -12.32 7.01 -23.23
CA ASP A 216 -11.03 7.42 -23.76
C ASP A 216 -9.86 6.61 -23.13
N ASP A 217 -10.01 6.25 -21.86
CA ASP A 217 -9.04 5.46 -21.08
C ASP A 217 -9.79 4.42 -20.24
N PRO A 218 -10.03 3.20 -20.76
CA PRO A 218 -10.84 2.19 -20.10
C PRO A 218 -10.11 1.58 -18.90
N LEU A 219 -10.45 2.01 -17.70
CA LEU A 219 -10.01 1.38 -16.47
C LEU A 219 -10.99 0.28 -16.06
N THR A 220 -10.67 -0.94 -16.45
CA THR A 220 -11.51 -2.13 -16.24
C THR A 220 -10.73 -3.21 -15.50
N HIS A 221 -11.35 -3.80 -14.51
CA HIS A 221 -10.83 -4.97 -13.80
C HIS A 221 -11.79 -6.15 -13.95
N GLU A 222 -11.28 -7.27 -14.43
CA GLU A 222 -12.01 -8.52 -14.57
C GLU A 222 -11.51 -9.56 -13.57
N PHE A 223 -12.44 -10.27 -12.94
CA PHE A 223 -12.13 -11.30 -11.96
C PHE A 223 -11.91 -12.67 -12.63
N TYR A 224 -10.74 -12.89 -13.22
CA TYR A 224 -10.41 -14.13 -13.99
C TYR A 224 -10.44 -15.42 -13.16
N LYS A 225 -10.25 -15.35 -11.85
CA LYS A 225 -10.28 -16.51 -10.96
C LYS A 225 -11.69 -16.91 -10.50
N GLY A 226 -12.70 -16.25 -11.04
CA GLY A 226 -14.10 -16.40 -10.69
C GLY A 226 -14.68 -15.11 -10.11
N PRO A 227 -16.01 -14.97 -10.11
CA PRO A 227 -16.68 -13.79 -9.61
C PRO A 227 -16.37 -13.52 -8.14
N GLN A 228 -16.23 -12.25 -7.79
CA GLN A 228 -16.20 -11.82 -6.39
C GLN A 228 -17.59 -12.03 -5.80
N LYS A 229 -17.71 -12.97 -4.86
CA LYS A 229 -19.01 -13.46 -4.37
C LYS A 229 -19.86 -12.42 -3.66
N TYR A 230 -19.21 -11.48 -2.98
CA TYR A 230 -19.91 -10.57 -2.09
C TYR A 230 -19.13 -9.25 -1.96
N VAL A 231 -19.78 -8.14 -2.27
CA VAL A 231 -19.24 -6.78 -2.12
C VAL A 231 -20.25 -5.93 -1.36
N LYS A 232 -19.91 -5.50 -0.16
CA LYS A 232 -20.74 -4.62 0.68
C LYS A 232 -19.98 -3.38 1.10
N ASP A 233 -18.79 -3.55 1.66
CA ASP A 233 -17.94 -2.46 2.08
C ASP A 233 -16.83 -2.27 1.07
N ILE A 234 -16.69 -1.06 0.57
CA ILE A 234 -15.71 -0.68 -0.44
C ILE A 234 -14.83 0.38 0.16
N LYS A 235 -13.57 0.06 0.38
CA LYS A 235 -12.56 1.03 0.77
C LYS A 235 -11.98 1.68 -0.47
N ILE A 236 -12.02 3.00 -0.53
CA ILE A 236 -11.46 3.83 -1.59
C ILE A 236 -10.19 4.50 -1.07
N GLU A 237 -9.12 4.36 -1.81
CA GLU A 237 -7.84 4.97 -1.47
C GLU A 237 -7.21 5.62 -2.70
N PHE A 238 -6.65 6.81 -2.52
CA PHE A 238 -5.94 7.53 -3.56
C PHE A 238 -4.49 7.76 -3.18
N PHE A 239 -3.61 7.44 -4.11
CA PHE A 239 -2.17 7.58 -3.96
C PHE A 239 -1.55 8.19 -5.21
N TYR A 240 -0.34 8.67 -5.07
CA TYR A 240 0.58 8.84 -6.19
C TYR A 240 1.83 8.00 -5.97
N MET A 241 2.57 7.75 -7.04
CA MET A 241 3.78 6.93 -6.99
C MET A 241 5.00 7.82 -6.84
N SER A 242 5.84 7.52 -5.85
CA SER A 242 7.16 8.11 -5.72
C SER A 242 8.18 7.00 -5.53
N HIS A 243 8.99 6.73 -6.56
CA HIS A 243 10.03 5.67 -6.58
C HIS A 243 9.58 4.31 -6.01
N GLY A 244 8.45 3.80 -6.48
CA GLY A 244 7.90 2.50 -6.06
C GLY A 244 7.15 2.54 -4.72
N ARG A 245 7.07 3.68 -4.07
CA ARG A 245 6.30 3.90 -2.85
C ARG A 245 4.97 4.57 -3.15
N LEU A 246 3.88 4.02 -2.60
CA LEU A 246 2.57 4.64 -2.66
C LEU A 246 2.45 5.70 -1.57
N ILE A 247 2.28 6.94 -1.98
CA ILE A 247 2.13 8.09 -1.09
C ILE A 247 0.67 8.55 -1.15
N PRO A 248 -0.01 8.74 -0.01
CA PRO A 248 -1.38 9.24 0.01
C PRO A 248 -1.49 10.58 -0.72
N TYR A 249 -2.51 10.71 -1.60
CA TYR A 249 -2.79 11.93 -2.31
C TYR A 249 -3.52 12.92 -1.39
N ASP A 250 -3.11 14.18 -1.39
CA ASP A 250 -3.73 15.23 -0.58
C ASP A 250 -4.76 16.02 -1.39
N PHE A 251 -6.04 15.74 -1.17
CA PHE A 251 -7.14 16.49 -1.79
C PHE A 251 -7.40 17.87 -1.16
N ARG A 252 -6.67 18.27 -0.12
CA ARG A 252 -6.85 19.56 0.57
C ARG A 252 -8.32 19.81 0.95
N ASN A 253 -8.98 18.79 1.49
CA ASN A 253 -10.39 18.78 1.87
C ASN A 253 -11.39 18.98 0.70
N GLN A 254 -10.97 18.86 -0.54
CA GLN A 254 -11.89 18.84 -1.67
C GLN A 254 -12.42 17.44 -1.91
N ASP A 255 -13.67 17.39 -2.36
CA ASP A 255 -14.37 16.15 -2.64
C ASP A 255 -14.31 15.77 -4.12
N HIS A 256 -14.46 14.48 -4.39
CA HIS A 256 -14.46 13.91 -5.73
C HIS A 256 -15.67 13.00 -5.94
N ILE A 257 -16.00 12.76 -7.18
CA ILE A 257 -17.09 11.88 -7.59
C ILE A 257 -16.52 10.79 -8.50
N LEU A 258 -16.87 9.54 -8.21
CA LEU A 258 -16.51 8.36 -9.00
C LEU A 258 -17.79 7.67 -9.46
N LYS A 259 -17.82 7.24 -10.72
CA LYS A 259 -18.93 6.46 -11.27
C LYS A 259 -18.39 5.14 -11.81
N PHE A 260 -18.83 4.04 -11.20
CA PHE A 260 -18.48 2.69 -11.60
C PHE A 260 -19.63 1.97 -12.28
N GLU A 261 -19.30 1.16 -13.25
CA GLU A 261 -20.14 0.10 -13.78
C GLU A 261 -19.65 -1.23 -13.19
N ILE A 262 -20.56 -1.94 -12.56
CA ILE A 262 -20.30 -3.23 -11.92
C ILE A 262 -21.13 -4.28 -12.64
N THR A 263 -20.45 -5.22 -13.29
CA THR A 263 -21.06 -6.32 -14.01
C THR A 263 -21.06 -7.57 -13.13
N CYS A 264 -22.21 -8.21 -13.02
CA CYS A 264 -22.40 -9.43 -12.26
C CYS A 264 -22.73 -10.60 -13.18
N SER A 265 -22.32 -11.82 -12.78
CA SER A 265 -22.80 -13.00 -13.44
C SER A 265 -24.31 -13.13 -13.24
N THR A 266 -25.01 -13.62 -14.24
CA THR A 266 -26.41 -13.99 -14.07
C THR A 266 -26.44 -15.30 -13.33
N ASP A 267 -27.09 -15.35 -12.18
CA ASP A 267 -27.36 -16.64 -11.52
C ASP A 267 -28.16 -17.49 -12.50
N LYS A 268 -27.61 -18.63 -12.89
CA LYS A 268 -28.30 -19.60 -13.75
C LYS A 268 -29.59 -20.12 -13.10
N LEU A 269 -29.73 -19.94 -11.79
CA LEU A 269 -30.89 -20.35 -11.00
C LEU A 269 -31.98 -19.23 -10.92
N GLU A 270 -31.66 -17.97 -11.21
CA GLU A 270 -32.66 -16.87 -11.17
C GLU A 270 -33.77 -17.04 -12.22
N GLY A 271 -33.49 -17.75 -13.31
CA GLY A 271 -34.47 -18.06 -14.39
C GLY A 271 -35.21 -19.38 -14.19
N LEU A 272 -34.90 -20.18 -13.18
CA LEU A 272 -35.64 -21.37 -12.89
C LEU A 272 -36.94 -20.99 -12.14
N PRO A 273 -38.12 -21.57 -12.55
CA PRO A 273 -39.32 -21.35 -11.81
C PRO A 273 -39.06 -21.74 -10.36
N LYS A 274 -39.26 -20.80 -9.44
CA LYS A 274 -39.24 -21.10 -8.00
C LYS A 274 -40.33 -22.15 -7.78
N VAL A 275 -39.94 -23.42 -7.72
CA VAL A 275 -40.85 -24.45 -7.30
C VAL A 275 -41.30 -24.02 -5.91
N PRO A 276 -42.62 -23.80 -5.70
CA PRO A 276 -43.10 -23.59 -4.36
C PRO A 276 -42.56 -24.79 -3.56
N LEU A 277 -41.78 -24.50 -2.55
CA LEU A 277 -41.50 -25.47 -1.53
C LEU A 277 -42.84 -25.72 -0.82
N ASP A 278 -43.72 -26.51 -1.47
CA ASP A 278 -44.66 -27.26 -0.69
C ASP A 278 -43.79 -28.03 0.31
N VAL A 279 -43.85 -27.54 1.53
CA VAL A 279 -43.23 -28.22 2.67
C VAL A 279 -44.01 -29.52 2.80
N VAL A 280 -43.73 -30.46 1.91
CA VAL A 280 -43.92 -31.86 2.24
C VAL A 280 -42.92 -32.07 3.35
N GLU A 281 -43.40 -32.06 4.57
CA GLU A 281 -42.68 -32.61 5.70
C GLU A 281 -42.24 -34.02 5.27
N LYS A 282 -41.08 -34.07 4.61
CA LYS A 282 -40.42 -35.34 4.38
C LYS A 282 -40.07 -35.82 5.77
N GLU A 283 -40.87 -36.82 6.23
CA GLU A 283 -40.47 -37.58 7.41
C GLU A 283 -38.97 -37.86 7.25
N LEU A 284 -38.20 -37.28 8.15
CA LEU A 284 -36.75 -37.53 8.19
C LEU A 284 -36.58 -39.06 8.18
N PRO A 285 -35.76 -39.61 7.28
CA PRO A 285 -35.48 -41.04 7.32
C PRO A 285 -35.08 -41.38 8.75
N PRO A 286 -35.56 -42.51 9.26
CA PRO A 286 -35.27 -42.91 10.63
C PRO A 286 -33.74 -42.76 10.85
N PRO A 287 -33.34 -42.27 12.02
CA PRO A 287 -31.92 -42.04 12.27
C PRO A 287 -31.18 -43.35 11.97
N MET A 288 -30.25 -43.29 11.00
CA MET A 288 -29.38 -44.40 10.73
C MET A 288 -28.68 -44.73 12.04
N SER A 289 -28.94 -45.94 12.55
CA SER A 289 -28.18 -46.44 13.68
C SER A 289 -26.72 -46.49 13.23
N ILE A 290 -25.95 -45.55 13.72
CA ILE A 290 -24.51 -45.62 13.56
C ILE A 290 -24.08 -46.92 14.23
N PRO A 291 -23.48 -47.89 13.52
CA PRO A 291 -23.03 -49.11 14.18
C PRO A 291 -22.09 -48.66 15.31
N GLU A 292 -22.43 -49.07 16.53
CA GLU A 292 -21.60 -48.87 17.68
C GLU A 292 -20.22 -49.46 17.34
N ILE A 293 -19.23 -48.60 17.16
CA ILE A 293 -17.85 -49.04 16.98
C ILE A 293 -17.50 -49.69 18.33
N VAL A 294 -17.63 -50.97 18.40
CA VAL A 294 -17.12 -51.71 19.54
C VAL A 294 -15.62 -51.54 19.53
N GLU A 295 -15.14 -50.55 20.30
CA GLU A 295 -13.71 -50.41 20.52
C GLU A 295 -13.20 -51.73 21.10
N ASP A 296 -12.39 -52.44 20.33
CA ASP A 296 -11.72 -53.63 20.78
C ASP A 296 -10.77 -53.27 21.92
N VAL A 297 -11.27 -53.33 23.14
CA VAL A 297 -10.54 -52.98 24.38
C VAL A 297 -9.21 -53.76 24.49
N TYR A 298 -9.07 -54.86 23.73
CA TYR A 298 -7.84 -55.67 23.72
C TYR A 298 -6.78 -55.20 22.74
N LYS A 299 -7.11 -54.42 21.73
CA LYS A 299 -6.17 -53.92 20.74
C LYS A 299 -5.01 -53.15 21.39
N TRP A 300 -5.32 -52.24 22.29
CA TRP A 300 -4.34 -51.47 23.04
C TRP A 300 -3.46 -52.32 23.96
N LYS A 301 -3.99 -53.39 24.54
CA LYS A 301 -3.19 -54.28 25.40
C LYS A 301 -2.13 -55.01 24.62
N VAL A 302 -2.41 -55.42 23.38
CA VAL A 302 -1.41 -56.09 22.52
C VAL A 302 -0.26 -55.13 22.14
N GLU A 303 -0.58 -53.90 21.84
CA GLU A 303 0.41 -52.91 21.51
C GLU A 303 1.35 -52.55 22.70
N TYR A 304 0.80 -52.39 23.90
CA TYR A 304 1.60 -52.17 25.12
C TYR A 304 2.46 -53.34 25.46
N ILE A 305 2.00 -54.58 25.25
CA ILE A 305 2.82 -55.79 25.47
C ILE A 305 3.98 -55.82 24.47
N SER A 306 3.73 -55.47 23.21
CA SER A 306 4.76 -55.41 22.17
C SER A 306 5.83 -54.39 22.50
N ILE A 307 5.43 -53.20 22.93
CA ILE A 307 6.37 -52.13 23.37
C ILE A 307 7.15 -52.61 24.59
N GLY A 308 6.51 -53.25 25.57
CA GLY A 308 7.15 -53.80 26.75
C GLY A 308 8.24 -54.82 26.41
N ILE A 309 7.97 -55.71 25.46
CA ILE A 309 8.93 -56.71 25.00
C ILE A 309 10.15 -56.05 24.33
N ILE A 310 9.94 -55.03 23.47
CA ILE A 310 11.03 -54.33 22.79
C ILE A 310 11.95 -53.61 23.81
N VAL A 311 11.35 -52.93 24.79
CA VAL A 311 12.11 -52.28 25.88
C VAL A 311 12.92 -53.30 26.71
N PHE A 312 12.33 -54.44 27.02
CA PHE A 312 12.98 -55.50 27.79
C PHE A 312 14.18 -56.08 27.03
N ILE A 313 14.01 -56.35 25.72
CA ILE A 313 15.12 -56.82 24.87
C ILE A 313 16.21 -55.76 24.80
N GLY A 314 15.89 -54.50 24.66
CA GLY A 314 16.85 -53.39 24.69
C GLY A 314 17.66 -53.29 25.97
N LEU A 315 17.02 -53.52 27.12
CA LEU A 315 17.69 -53.53 28.42
C LEU A 315 18.63 -54.74 28.57
N ILE A 316 18.23 -55.91 28.05
CA ILE A 316 19.11 -57.08 28.04
C ILE A 316 20.36 -56.85 27.18
N LEU A 317 20.20 -56.30 25.98
CA LEU A 317 21.31 -55.99 25.11
C LEU A 317 22.26 -54.94 25.74
N LEU A 318 21.73 -53.92 26.37
CA LEU A 318 22.50 -52.94 27.13
C LEU A 318 23.29 -53.57 28.31
N SER A 319 22.67 -54.55 28.98
CA SER A 319 23.31 -55.30 30.07
C SER A 319 24.48 -56.17 29.59
N ILE A 320 24.32 -56.80 28.42
CA ILE A 320 25.36 -57.60 27.78
C ILE A 320 26.53 -56.73 27.30
N MET A 321 26.25 -55.58 26.70
CA MET A 321 27.26 -54.65 26.23
C MET A 321 28.06 -54.02 27.39
N LYS A 322 27.48 -53.88 28.58
CA LYS A 322 28.19 -53.35 29.77
C LYS A 322 29.12 -54.34 30.44
N ARG A 323 29.13 -55.64 30.04
CA ARG A 323 30.11 -56.61 30.58
C ARG A 323 31.47 -56.33 29.96
N LYS A 324 32.35 -55.69 30.72
CA LYS A 324 33.77 -55.50 30.35
C LYS A 324 34.40 -56.84 30.14
N PRO A 325 35.25 -57.05 29.11
CA PRO A 325 36.02 -58.23 28.97
C PRO A 325 36.98 -58.32 30.17
N LYS A 326 36.98 -59.47 30.88
CA LYS A 326 38.04 -59.79 31.87
C LYS A 326 39.31 -60.01 31.08
N ILE A 327 40.28 -59.12 31.29
CA ILE A 327 41.69 -59.37 30.85
C ILE A 327 42.20 -60.41 31.74
N ILE A 328 42.55 -61.60 31.19
CA ILE A 328 43.28 -62.63 31.82
C ILE A 328 44.77 -62.30 31.58
N VAL A 329 45.53 -62.04 32.66
CA VAL A 329 46.98 -61.92 32.69
C VAL A 329 47.56 -63.33 32.87
#